data_e4d540b6dd05326b1e66021ad0f05779
#
_entry.id   e4d540b6dd05326b1e66021ad0f05779
#
_cell.length_a   1.000
_cell.length_b   1.000
_cell.length_c   1.000
_cell.angle_alpha   90.00
_cell.angle_beta   90.00
_cell.angle_gamma   90.00
#
_symmetry.space_group_name_H-M   'P 1'
#
loop_
_entity.id
_entity.type
_entity.pdbx_description
1 polymer ?
#
loop_
_entity_poly.entity_id
_entity_poly.type
_entity_poly.pdbx_seq_one_letter_code
_entity_poly.pdbx_strand_id
1 'polypeptide(L)'
;MDNKQHNTSMISLLQYLFSILVILVHSGRLFSQDVIHFTFKSFLGRMAVPYFLICTAFFLRGRIQQGLCNHSYFRKLIKKYSMWTIIYLPYGYFFFESLNIAKIYLLPGFIVAFLYLGMSHTLWYIPAVILGWVIIQGLLKYVGTRGTFITVVVLYCIGAVETYSVFIQSTKFYPLMSTYMSIFQTTRNGLFYTPVYLLAGYLLYDYFNTDLFTKSRGL
;
A
#
# COMPACT_ATOMS: atom_id res chain seq x y z
N MET A 1 26.46 9.14 19.88
CA MET A 1 25.41 8.36 19.14
C MET A 1 25.97 8.10 17.76
N ASP A 2 26.52 6.91 17.55
CA ASP A 2 27.05 6.51 16.24
C ASP A 2 25.95 6.54 15.18
N ASN A 3 26.13 7.41 14.22
CA ASN A 3 25.24 7.55 13.07
C ASN A 3 25.51 6.36 12.14
N LYS A 4 24.90 5.19 12.45
CA LYS A 4 25.00 4.00 11.60
C LYS A 4 24.41 4.34 10.23
N GLN A 5 25.26 4.75 9.30
CA GLN A 5 24.89 4.85 7.89
C GLN A 5 24.52 3.45 7.38
N HIS A 6 23.23 3.20 7.27
CA HIS A 6 22.75 2.01 6.55
C HIS A 6 23.22 2.12 5.10
N ASN A 7 23.86 1.06 4.59
CA ASN A 7 24.21 0.99 3.18
C ASN A 7 22.90 0.93 2.35
N THR A 8 22.46 2.09 1.86
CA THR A 8 21.22 2.24 1.12
C THR A 8 21.35 1.87 -0.35
N SER A 9 22.57 1.58 -0.84
CA SER A 9 22.83 1.30 -2.25
C SER A 9 22.05 0.09 -2.76
N MET A 10 22.00 -0.99 -1.97
CA MET A 10 21.20 -2.17 -2.32
C MET A 10 19.70 -1.88 -2.32
N ILE A 11 19.23 -1.10 -1.35
CA ILE A 11 17.81 -0.69 -1.29
C ILE A 11 17.46 0.13 -2.53
N SER A 12 18.32 1.08 -2.92
CA SER A 12 18.12 1.92 -4.10
C SER A 12 18.13 1.11 -5.40
N LEU A 13 19.04 0.13 -5.52
CA LEU A 13 19.05 -0.79 -6.67
C LEU A 13 17.76 -1.59 -6.77
N LEU A 14 17.31 -2.17 -5.66
CA LEU A 14 16.06 -2.92 -5.62
C LEU A 14 14.85 -2.01 -5.92
N GLN A 15 14.82 -0.78 -5.41
CA GLN A 15 13.77 0.19 -5.75
C GLN A 15 13.72 0.46 -7.25
N TYR A 16 14.88 0.60 -7.89
CA TYR A 16 14.95 0.78 -9.34
C TYR A 16 14.40 -0.44 -10.10
N LEU A 17 14.85 -1.66 -9.74
CA LEU A 17 14.36 -2.89 -10.35
C LEU A 17 12.85 -3.07 -10.16
N PHE A 18 12.34 -2.87 -8.95
CA PHE A 18 10.91 -2.95 -8.68
C PHE A 18 10.10 -1.85 -9.38
N SER A 19 10.68 -0.67 -9.62
CA SER A 19 10.02 0.36 -10.43
C SER A 19 9.81 -0.09 -11.87
N ILE A 20 10.81 -0.77 -12.47
CA ILE A 20 10.66 -1.38 -13.80
C ILE A 20 9.54 -2.43 -13.77
N LEU A 21 9.51 -3.30 -12.75
CA LEU A 21 8.45 -4.31 -12.63
C LEU A 21 7.05 -3.68 -12.53
N VAL A 22 6.89 -2.56 -11.81
CA VAL A 22 5.60 -1.82 -11.78
C VAL A 22 5.19 -1.34 -13.18
N ILE A 23 6.12 -0.81 -13.97
CA ILE A 23 5.84 -0.40 -15.35
C ILE A 23 5.40 -1.62 -16.18
N LEU A 24 6.08 -2.76 -16.05
CA LEU A 24 5.74 -3.99 -16.76
C LEU A 24 4.36 -4.54 -16.37
N VAL A 25 3.95 -4.41 -15.10
CA VAL A 25 2.59 -4.80 -14.65
C VAL A 25 1.51 -3.98 -15.34
N HIS A 26 1.76 -2.69 -15.56
CA HIS A 26 0.79 -1.78 -16.18
C HIS A 26 0.87 -1.73 -17.71
N SER A 27 1.91 -2.32 -18.32
CA SER A 27 1.99 -2.49 -19.76
C SER A 27 1.06 -3.61 -20.26
N GLY A 28 0.73 -3.62 -21.53
CA GLY A 28 -0.03 -4.70 -22.16
C GLY A 28 0.67 -6.06 -22.09
N ARG A 29 0.27 -6.99 -22.96
CA ARG A 29 0.93 -8.29 -23.07
C ARG A 29 2.32 -8.12 -23.69
N LEU A 30 3.36 -8.47 -22.94
CA LEU A 30 4.77 -8.34 -23.36
C LEU A 30 5.33 -9.62 -23.96
N PHE A 31 4.86 -10.77 -23.50
CA PHE A 31 5.37 -12.08 -23.90
C PHE A 31 4.23 -12.93 -24.49
N SER A 32 4.51 -13.61 -25.60
CA SER A 32 3.57 -14.54 -26.22
C SER A 32 3.35 -15.80 -25.37
N GLN A 33 4.36 -16.23 -24.63
CA GLN A 33 4.30 -17.38 -23.74
C GLN A 33 3.61 -17.01 -22.41
N ASP A 34 2.54 -17.73 -22.07
CA ASP A 34 1.72 -17.46 -20.88
C ASP A 34 2.50 -17.62 -19.57
N VAL A 35 3.37 -18.61 -19.46
CA VAL A 35 4.18 -18.86 -18.25
C VAL A 35 5.13 -17.70 -17.97
N ILE A 36 5.84 -17.21 -18.99
CA ILE A 36 6.78 -16.09 -18.87
C ILE A 36 5.98 -14.82 -18.51
N HIS A 37 4.89 -14.57 -19.23
CA HIS A 37 4.01 -13.42 -18.96
C HIS A 37 3.48 -13.43 -17.52
N PHE A 38 2.98 -14.58 -17.05
CA PHE A 38 2.48 -14.74 -15.68
C PHE A 38 3.59 -14.52 -14.66
N THR A 39 4.78 -15.07 -14.87
CA THR A 39 5.91 -14.92 -13.94
C THR A 39 6.30 -13.46 -13.77
N PHE A 40 6.48 -12.72 -14.84
CA PHE A 40 6.89 -11.32 -14.75
C PHE A 40 5.77 -10.40 -14.27
N LYS A 41 4.56 -10.57 -14.79
CA LYS A 41 3.45 -9.65 -14.51
C LYS A 41 2.72 -9.98 -13.20
N SER A 42 2.40 -11.25 -12.97
CA SER A 42 1.56 -11.64 -11.84
C SER A 42 2.35 -12.06 -10.62
N PHE A 43 3.52 -12.66 -10.76
CA PHE A 43 4.35 -13.06 -9.63
C PHE A 43 5.33 -11.97 -9.22
N LEU A 44 6.31 -11.64 -10.05
CA LEU A 44 7.35 -10.65 -9.69
C LEU A 44 6.77 -9.24 -9.56
N GLY A 45 5.91 -8.84 -10.48
CA GLY A 45 5.33 -7.49 -10.45
C GLY A 45 4.48 -7.21 -9.22
N ARG A 46 3.76 -8.21 -8.69
CA ARG A 46 2.97 -8.06 -7.45
C ARG A 46 3.83 -7.92 -6.20
N MET A 47 5.11 -8.30 -6.23
CA MET A 47 6.04 -8.11 -5.10
C MET A 47 6.49 -6.65 -4.95
N ALA A 48 6.38 -5.84 -6.00
CA ALA A 48 6.88 -4.48 -6.01
C ALA A 48 6.16 -3.58 -4.99
N VAL A 49 4.83 -3.66 -4.91
CA VAL A 49 4.04 -2.82 -3.99
C VAL A 49 4.34 -3.15 -2.52
N PRO A 50 4.32 -4.41 -2.06
CA PRO A 50 4.79 -4.80 -0.73
C PRO A 50 6.19 -4.26 -0.41
N TYR A 51 7.12 -4.40 -1.33
CA TYR A 51 8.48 -3.91 -1.16
C TYR A 51 8.52 -2.39 -0.91
N PHE A 52 7.83 -1.60 -1.75
CA PHE A 52 7.78 -0.15 -1.58
C PHE A 52 7.10 0.27 -0.28
N LEU A 53 6.05 -0.43 0.16
CA LEU A 53 5.38 -0.18 1.44
C LEU A 53 6.33 -0.43 2.63
N ILE A 54 7.03 -1.56 2.62
CA ILE A 54 8.01 -1.93 3.64
C ILE A 54 9.13 -0.87 3.71
N CYS A 55 9.72 -0.52 2.55
CA CYS A 55 10.76 0.52 2.49
C CYS A 55 10.27 1.87 3.00
N THR A 56 9.05 2.28 2.59
CA THR A 56 8.47 3.55 3.03
C THR A 56 8.36 3.60 4.56
N ALA A 57 7.80 2.56 5.17
CA ALA A 57 7.63 2.51 6.62
C ALA A 57 8.98 2.42 7.35
N PHE A 58 9.94 1.68 6.82
CA PHE A 58 11.30 1.59 7.35
C PHE A 58 11.96 2.98 7.45
N PHE A 59 11.92 3.75 6.37
CA PHE A 59 12.50 5.10 6.39
C PHE A 59 11.68 6.09 7.23
N LEU A 60 10.35 5.99 7.26
CA LEU A 60 9.51 6.84 8.11
C LEU A 60 9.77 6.56 9.60
N ARG A 61 9.98 5.29 9.97
CA ARG A 61 10.36 4.93 11.34
C ARG A 61 11.73 5.47 11.72
N GLY A 62 12.70 5.39 10.81
CA GLY A 62 14.04 5.96 11.02
C GLY A 62 13.99 7.46 11.26
N ARG A 63 13.14 8.20 10.55
CA ARG A 63 12.94 9.63 10.80
C ARG A 63 12.37 9.92 12.19
N ILE A 64 11.39 9.12 12.65
CA ILE A 64 10.82 9.26 13.99
C ILE A 64 11.91 9.03 15.06
N GLN A 65 12.74 8.01 14.90
CA GLN A 65 13.83 7.73 15.85
C GLN A 65 14.89 8.84 15.90
N GLN A 66 15.04 9.58 14.82
CA GLN A 66 15.90 10.78 14.76
C GLN A 66 15.22 12.05 15.29
N GLY A 67 14.01 11.95 15.85
CA GLY A 67 13.22 13.09 16.31
C GLY A 67 12.63 13.96 15.18
N LEU A 68 12.69 13.47 13.93
CA LEU A 68 12.18 14.21 12.77
C LEU A 68 10.69 13.94 12.55
N CYS A 69 9.93 15.01 12.33
CA CYS A 69 8.52 14.90 12.01
C CYS A 69 8.30 14.41 10.56
N ASN A 70 7.38 13.46 10.38
CA ASN A 70 7.03 12.96 9.05
C ASN A 70 6.07 13.87 8.28
N HIS A 71 5.59 14.98 8.88
CA HIS A 71 4.65 15.90 8.25
C HIS A 71 5.17 16.47 6.92
N SER A 72 6.45 16.83 6.85
CA SER A 72 7.07 17.35 5.61
C SER A 72 7.06 16.32 4.48
N TYR A 73 7.26 15.04 4.79
CA TYR A 73 7.17 13.94 3.82
C TYR A 73 5.74 13.80 3.28
N PHE A 74 4.75 13.69 4.17
CA PHE A 74 3.35 13.54 3.76
C PHE A 74 2.82 14.76 3.02
N ARG A 75 3.21 15.99 3.41
CA ARG A 75 2.85 17.21 2.70
C ARG A 75 3.35 17.21 1.25
N LYS A 76 4.61 16.78 1.02
CA LYS A 76 5.16 16.65 -0.34
C LYS A 76 4.43 15.56 -1.14
N LEU A 77 4.12 14.44 -0.48
CA LEU A 77 3.39 13.33 -1.09
C LEU A 77 1.98 13.75 -1.52
N ILE A 78 1.23 14.41 -0.63
CA ILE A 78 -0.12 14.93 -0.92
C ILE A 78 -0.06 15.95 -2.05
N LYS A 79 0.91 16.88 -2.05
CA LYS A 79 1.06 17.87 -3.14
C LYS A 79 1.23 17.19 -4.50
N LYS A 80 2.10 16.19 -4.61
CA LYS A 80 2.29 15.41 -5.84
C LYS A 80 1.02 14.64 -6.22
N TYR A 81 0.37 14.04 -5.25
CA TYR A 81 -0.88 13.29 -5.44
C TYR A 81 -2.00 14.20 -5.98
N SER A 82 -2.20 15.38 -5.37
CA SER A 82 -3.21 16.34 -5.82
C SER A 82 -2.95 16.81 -7.26
N MET A 83 -1.68 17.06 -7.62
CA MET A 83 -1.30 17.42 -8.99
C MET A 83 -1.69 16.31 -9.99
N TRP A 84 -1.35 15.05 -9.69
CA TRP A 84 -1.72 13.92 -10.54
C TRP A 84 -3.22 13.69 -10.57
N THR A 85 -3.91 13.87 -9.43
CA THR A 85 -5.37 13.79 -9.36
C THR A 85 -6.04 14.76 -10.32
N ILE A 86 -5.55 16.02 -10.40
CA ILE A 86 -6.08 17.02 -11.34
C ILE A 86 -5.88 16.56 -12.79
N ILE A 87 -4.71 16.00 -13.12
CA ILE A 87 -4.42 15.47 -14.46
C ILE A 87 -5.36 14.31 -14.82
N TYR A 88 -5.67 13.43 -13.85
CA TYR A 88 -6.55 12.27 -14.05
C TYR A 88 -8.04 12.56 -13.83
N LEU A 89 -8.44 13.80 -13.50
CA LEU A 89 -9.82 14.19 -13.29
C LEU A 89 -10.74 13.86 -14.49
N PRO A 90 -10.37 14.15 -15.76
CA PRO A 90 -11.21 13.78 -16.90
C PRO A 90 -11.41 12.26 -17.00
N TYR A 91 -10.34 11.48 -16.78
CA TYR A 91 -10.43 10.02 -16.77
C TYR A 91 -11.38 9.53 -15.65
N GLY A 92 -11.26 10.06 -14.45
CA GLY A 92 -12.12 9.73 -13.32
C GLY A 92 -13.59 10.06 -13.58
N TYR A 93 -13.87 11.18 -14.25
CA TYR A 93 -15.23 11.56 -14.65
C TYR A 93 -15.84 10.56 -15.65
N PHE A 94 -15.12 10.24 -16.74
CA PHE A 94 -15.59 9.25 -17.73
C PHE A 94 -15.74 7.85 -17.12
N PHE A 95 -14.83 7.46 -16.22
CA PHE A 95 -14.96 6.20 -15.50
C PHE A 95 -16.22 6.17 -14.64
N PHE A 96 -16.53 7.26 -13.91
CA PHE A 96 -17.73 7.37 -13.11
C PHE A 96 -19.02 7.29 -13.98
N GLU A 97 -19.03 7.96 -15.14
CA GLU A 97 -20.14 7.85 -16.09
C GLU A 97 -20.33 6.42 -16.59
N SER A 98 -19.27 5.69 -16.85
CA SER A 98 -19.34 4.29 -17.29
C SER A 98 -19.98 3.34 -16.27
N LEU A 99 -20.00 3.72 -15.00
CA LEU A 99 -20.67 2.96 -13.93
C LEU A 99 -22.18 3.15 -13.88
N ASN A 100 -22.75 4.03 -14.72
CA ASN A 100 -24.19 4.39 -14.75
C ASN A 100 -24.75 4.81 -13.37
N ILE A 101 -23.94 5.43 -12.53
CA ILE A 101 -24.31 5.90 -11.20
C ILE A 101 -24.97 7.30 -11.33
N ALA A 102 -26.02 7.55 -10.55
CA ALA A 102 -26.70 8.84 -10.58
C ALA A 102 -25.74 10.00 -10.27
N LYS A 103 -25.84 11.10 -11.03
CA LYS A 103 -24.94 12.27 -10.94
C LYS A 103 -24.86 12.90 -9.55
N ILE A 104 -25.85 12.69 -8.69
CA ILE A 104 -25.85 13.15 -7.30
C ILE A 104 -24.70 12.52 -6.49
N TYR A 105 -24.23 11.32 -6.88
CA TYR A 105 -23.12 10.62 -6.22
C TYR A 105 -21.74 11.00 -6.77
N LEU A 106 -21.67 11.93 -7.75
CA LEU A 106 -20.39 12.34 -8.34
C LEU A 106 -19.45 12.94 -7.27
N LEU A 107 -19.95 13.86 -6.45
CA LEU A 107 -19.15 14.50 -5.41
C LEU A 107 -18.72 13.51 -4.30
N PRO A 108 -19.63 12.72 -3.69
CA PRO A 108 -19.23 11.66 -2.77
C PRO A 108 -18.26 10.65 -3.39
N GLY A 109 -18.50 10.24 -4.63
CA GLY A 109 -17.62 9.33 -5.37
C GLY A 109 -16.22 9.90 -5.58
N PHE A 110 -16.12 11.19 -5.90
CA PHE A 110 -14.84 11.88 -6.01
C PHE A 110 -14.09 11.91 -4.66
N ILE A 111 -14.78 12.19 -3.55
CA ILE A 111 -14.18 12.22 -2.21
C ILE A 111 -13.64 10.82 -1.86
N VAL A 112 -14.42 9.77 -2.10
CA VAL A 112 -14.01 8.38 -1.87
C VAL A 112 -12.81 8.02 -2.76
N ALA A 113 -12.86 8.37 -4.05
CA ALA A 113 -11.74 8.13 -4.96
C ALA A 113 -10.48 8.87 -4.49
N PHE A 114 -10.59 10.15 -4.11
CA PHE A 114 -9.44 10.94 -3.67
C PHE A 114 -8.83 10.44 -2.37
N LEU A 115 -9.66 10.13 -1.36
CA LEU A 115 -9.16 9.79 -0.02
C LEU A 115 -8.83 8.30 0.16
N TYR A 116 -9.43 7.40 -0.63
CA TYR A 116 -9.42 5.98 -0.35
C TYR A 116 -8.96 5.10 -1.51
N LEU A 117 -9.51 5.30 -2.72
CA LEU A 117 -9.26 4.42 -3.87
C LEU A 117 -8.13 4.90 -4.79
N GLY A 118 -7.87 6.20 -4.82
CA GLY A 118 -7.11 6.85 -5.87
C GLY A 118 -7.99 7.22 -7.08
N MET A 119 -7.71 8.36 -7.71
CA MET A 119 -8.46 8.84 -8.88
C MET A 119 -8.25 7.95 -10.12
N SER A 120 -7.26 7.09 -10.10
CA SER A 120 -6.92 6.12 -11.14
C SER A 120 -6.38 4.86 -10.47
N HIS A 121 -6.52 3.71 -11.13
CA HIS A 121 -5.94 2.44 -10.69
C HIS A 121 -4.42 2.48 -10.45
N THR A 122 -3.72 3.48 -10.97
CA THR A 122 -2.29 3.69 -10.73
C THR A 122 -1.99 4.56 -9.52
N LEU A 123 -2.95 5.38 -9.10
CA LEU A 123 -2.77 6.36 -8.01
C LEU A 123 -3.17 5.85 -6.62
N TRP A 124 -3.77 4.66 -6.52
CA TRP A 124 -4.27 4.09 -5.26
C TRP A 124 -3.21 3.95 -4.16
N TYR A 125 -1.95 3.79 -4.55
CA TYR A 125 -0.84 3.59 -3.62
C TYR A 125 -0.67 4.77 -2.65
N ILE A 126 -0.85 6.01 -3.11
CA ILE A 126 -0.58 7.20 -2.30
C ILE A 126 -1.61 7.37 -1.16
N PRO A 127 -2.94 7.42 -1.41
CA PRO A 127 -3.89 7.45 -0.33
C PRO A 127 -3.80 6.22 0.57
N ALA A 128 -3.46 5.04 0.01
CA ALA A 128 -3.28 3.83 0.80
C ALA A 128 -2.11 3.94 1.79
N VAL A 129 -0.97 4.51 1.38
CA VAL A 129 0.17 4.76 2.29
C VAL A 129 -0.21 5.74 3.40
N ILE A 130 -0.90 6.83 3.06
CA ILE A 130 -1.30 7.86 4.05
C ILE A 130 -2.25 7.25 5.08
N LEU A 131 -3.32 6.63 4.61
CA LEU A 131 -4.33 6.02 5.47
C LEU A 131 -3.75 4.88 6.30
N GLY A 132 -3.01 3.97 5.66
CA GLY A 132 -2.37 2.84 6.34
C GLY A 132 -1.37 3.30 7.42
N TRP A 133 -0.61 4.37 7.15
CA TRP A 133 0.30 4.94 8.15
C TRP A 133 -0.45 5.52 9.35
N VAL A 134 -1.52 6.28 9.11
CA VAL A 134 -2.37 6.81 10.19
C VAL A 134 -2.95 5.67 11.04
N ILE A 135 -3.44 4.61 10.38
CA ILE A 135 -3.99 3.44 11.08
C ILE A 135 -2.93 2.78 11.97
N ILE A 136 -1.74 2.45 11.43
CA ILE A 136 -0.72 1.78 12.25
C ILE A 136 -0.21 2.66 13.39
N GLN A 137 -0.06 3.98 13.19
CA GLN A 137 0.33 4.89 14.26
C GLN A 137 -0.74 4.96 15.36
N GLY A 138 -2.01 5.02 14.98
CA GLY A 138 -3.13 4.95 15.93
C GLY A 138 -3.15 3.64 16.71
N LEU A 139 -3.06 2.51 16.01
CA LEU A 139 -3.06 1.19 16.66
C LEU A 139 -1.85 0.99 17.59
N LEU A 140 -0.65 1.39 17.17
CA LEU A 140 0.55 1.31 18.00
C LEU A 140 0.40 2.12 19.29
N LYS A 141 -0.25 3.29 19.20
CA LYS A 141 -0.50 4.16 20.37
C LYS A 141 -1.52 3.56 21.35
N TYR A 142 -2.62 2.98 20.85
CA TYR A 142 -3.75 2.58 21.70
C TYR A 142 -3.74 1.11 22.09
N VAL A 143 -3.28 0.19 21.23
CA VAL A 143 -3.30 -1.26 21.49
C VAL A 143 -1.91 -1.90 21.56
N GLY A 144 -0.86 -1.09 21.37
CA GLY A 144 0.53 -1.55 21.42
C GLY A 144 0.91 -2.43 20.22
N THR A 145 2.16 -2.91 20.20
CA THR A 145 2.73 -3.61 19.04
C THR A 145 2.03 -4.94 18.75
N ARG A 146 1.76 -5.76 19.80
CA ARG A 146 1.11 -7.09 19.64
C ARG A 146 -0.33 -6.94 19.14
N GLY A 147 -1.10 -6.03 19.74
CA GLY A 147 -2.48 -5.76 19.32
C GLY A 147 -2.53 -5.22 17.88
N THR A 148 -1.61 -4.32 17.52
CA THR A 148 -1.48 -3.81 16.15
C THR A 148 -1.20 -4.93 15.17
N PHE A 149 -0.26 -5.83 15.48
CA PHE A 149 0.07 -6.96 14.62
C PHE A 149 -1.15 -7.85 14.35
N ILE A 150 -1.86 -8.24 15.41
CA ILE A 150 -3.07 -9.06 15.29
C ILE A 150 -4.12 -8.33 14.42
N THR A 151 -4.38 -7.07 14.72
CA THR A 151 -5.38 -6.28 14.00
C THR A 151 -5.08 -6.16 12.51
N VAL A 152 -3.83 -5.82 12.13
CA VAL A 152 -3.49 -5.66 10.71
C VAL A 152 -3.48 -6.98 9.96
N VAL A 153 -3.12 -8.10 10.62
CA VAL A 153 -3.23 -9.44 10.02
C VAL A 153 -4.68 -9.82 9.79
N VAL A 154 -5.57 -9.57 10.76
CA VAL A 154 -7.01 -9.82 10.60
C VAL A 154 -7.58 -8.98 9.46
N LEU A 155 -7.25 -7.67 9.39
CA LEU A 155 -7.68 -6.80 8.29
C LEU A 155 -7.17 -7.31 6.94
N TYR A 156 -5.91 -7.76 6.88
CA TYR A 156 -5.33 -8.33 5.66
C TYR A 156 -6.05 -9.62 5.22
N CYS A 157 -6.37 -10.51 6.16
CA CYS A 157 -7.13 -11.73 5.88
C CYS A 157 -8.54 -11.40 5.36
N ILE A 158 -9.22 -10.39 5.93
CA ILE A 158 -10.51 -9.91 5.44
C ILE A 158 -10.35 -9.36 4.00
N GLY A 159 -9.30 -8.59 3.74
CA GLY A 159 -9.03 -8.07 2.40
C GLY A 159 -8.65 -9.14 1.38
N ALA A 160 -7.99 -10.22 1.80
CA ALA A 160 -7.63 -11.33 0.92
C ALA A 160 -8.84 -12.04 0.29
N VAL A 161 -10.02 -11.88 0.88
CA VAL A 161 -11.29 -12.38 0.36
C VAL A 161 -11.58 -11.89 -1.08
N GLU A 162 -11.13 -10.70 -1.48
CA GLU A 162 -11.21 -10.26 -2.89
C GLU A 162 -10.60 -11.29 -3.85
N THR A 163 -9.43 -11.82 -3.50
CA THR A 163 -8.72 -12.81 -4.34
C THR A 163 -9.34 -14.21 -4.24
N TYR A 164 -9.90 -14.54 -3.08
CA TYR A 164 -10.43 -15.86 -2.75
C TYR A 164 -11.96 -15.89 -2.67
N SER A 165 -12.65 -14.95 -3.33
CA SER A 165 -14.11 -14.79 -3.27
C SER A 165 -14.88 -16.06 -3.60
N VAL A 166 -14.37 -16.91 -4.50
CA VAL A 166 -14.98 -18.19 -4.89
C VAL A 166 -15.19 -19.11 -3.68
N PHE A 167 -14.25 -19.12 -2.73
CA PHE A 167 -14.34 -20.01 -1.56
C PHE A 167 -15.34 -19.54 -0.49
N ILE A 168 -15.78 -18.29 -0.56
CA ILE A 168 -16.70 -17.73 0.44
C ILE A 168 -18.11 -17.49 -0.06
N GLN A 169 -18.39 -17.77 -1.34
CA GLN A 169 -19.71 -17.51 -1.96
C GLN A 169 -20.88 -18.16 -1.19
N SER A 170 -20.66 -19.32 -0.59
CA SER A 170 -21.66 -20.04 0.22
C SER A 170 -21.72 -19.55 1.69
N THR A 171 -20.91 -18.59 2.10
CA THR A 171 -20.88 -18.12 3.49
C THR A 171 -21.79 -16.91 3.72
N LYS A 172 -22.25 -16.74 4.97
CA LYS A 172 -23.04 -15.55 5.37
C LYS A 172 -22.24 -14.23 5.28
N PHE A 173 -20.94 -14.30 5.12
CA PHE A 173 -20.05 -13.14 4.98
C PHE A 173 -20.05 -12.58 3.54
N TYR A 174 -20.38 -13.40 2.55
CA TYR A 174 -20.34 -13.02 1.15
C TYR A 174 -21.20 -11.81 0.79
N PRO A 175 -22.46 -11.66 1.25
CA PRO A 175 -23.28 -10.49 0.94
C PRO A 175 -22.66 -9.18 1.40
N LEU A 176 -22.06 -9.16 2.62
CA LEU A 176 -21.38 -7.99 3.14
C LEU A 176 -20.18 -7.60 2.27
N MET A 177 -19.38 -8.60 1.89
CA MET A 177 -18.21 -8.39 1.05
C MET A 177 -18.60 -7.97 -0.37
N SER A 178 -19.65 -8.57 -0.94
CA SER A 178 -20.20 -8.19 -2.25
C SER A 178 -20.69 -6.74 -2.25
N THR A 179 -21.38 -6.30 -1.20
CA THR A 179 -21.80 -4.90 -1.04
C THR A 179 -20.60 -3.96 -0.93
N TYR A 180 -19.59 -4.33 -0.15
CA TYR A 180 -18.34 -3.56 -0.08
C TYR A 180 -17.69 -3.44 -1.47
N MET A 181 -17.54 -4.55 -2.19
CA MET A 181 -16.91 -4.58 -3.51
C MET A 181 -17.70 -3.82 -4.58
N SER A 182 -19.04 -3.76 -4.47
CA SER A 182 -19.87 -2.97 -5.40
C SER A 182 -19.63 -1.45 -5.25
N ILE A 183 -19.23 -0.98 -4.05
CA ILE A 183 -18.97 0.44 -3.78
C ILE A 183 -17.50 0.79 -4.00
N PHE A 184 -16.59 0.00 -3.42
CA PHE A 184 -15.16 0.32 -3.36
C PHE A 184 -14.31 -0.44 -4.38
N GLN A 185 -14.88 -1.42 -5.07
CA GLN A 185 -14.28 -2.22 -6.15
C GLN A 185 -13.02 -3.02 -5.80
N THR A 186 -12.32 -2.68 -4.72
CA THR A 186 -11.10 -3.37 -4.30
C THR A 186 -10.85 -3.28 -2.80
N THR A 187 -10.20 -4.30 -2.25
CA THR A 187 -9.64 -4.31 -0.89
C THR A 187 -8.17 -3.94 -0.87
N ARG A 188 -7.56 -3.68 -2.03
CA ARG A 188 -6.17 -3.22 -2.14
C ARG A 188 -6.08 -1.73 -1.83
N ASN A 189 -6.15 -1.39 -0.56
CA ASN A 189 -6.25 -0.01 -0.07
C ASN A 189 -5.52 0.17 1.27
N GLY A 190 -5.65 1.36 1.84
CA GLY A 190 -5.01 1.75 3.10
C GLY A 190 -5.60 1.10 4.34
N LEU A 191 -6.77 0.45 4.25
CA LEU A 191 -7.41 -0.21 5.39
C LEU A 191 -7.01 -1.69 5.49
N PHE A 192 -7.15 -2.44 4.40
CA PHE A 192 -7.00 -3.89 4.43
C PHE A 192 -5.59 -4.35 4.02
N TYR A 193 -5.07 -3.83 2.92
CA TYR A 193 -3.85 -4.35 2.32
C TYR A 193 -2.57 -3.70 2.87
N THR A 194 -2.56 -2.37 2.94
CA THR A 194 -1.34 -1.60 3.19
C THR A 194 -0.80 -1.71 4.61
N PRO A 195 -1.63 -1.73 5.69
CA PRO A 195 -1.13 -1.66 7.07
C PRO A 195 -0.19 -2.81 7.44
N VAL A 196 -0.40 -4.01 6.95
CA VAL A 196 0.45 -5.18 7.27
C VAL A 196 1.88 -4.97 6.78
N TYR A 197 2.07 -4.45 5.57
CA TYR A 197 3.39 -4.20 4.99
C TYR A 197 4.07 -2.97 5.61
N LEU A 198 3.30 -1.92 5.95
CA LEU A 198 3.84 -0.77 6.66
C LEU A 198 4.29 -1.17 8.09
N LEU A 199 3.50 -2.00 8.78
CA LEU A 199 3.92 -2.51 10.08
C LEU A 199 5.17 -3.38 9.96
N ALA A 200 5.26 -4.24 8.96
CA ALA A 200 6.46 -5.04 8.71
C ALA A 200 7.70 -4.17 8.54
N GLY A 201 7.62 -3.10 7.74
CA GLY A 201 8.73 -2.16 7.56
C GLY A 201 9.10 -1.38 8.84
N TYR A 202 8.09 -1.00 9.62
CA TYR A 202 8.27 -0.35 10.92
C TYR A 202 9.01 -1.25 11.90
N LEU A 203 8.56 -2.50 12.06
CA LEU A 203 9.18 -3.48 12.96
C LEU A 203 10.56 -3.92 12.47
N LEU A 204 10.76 -4.02 11.16
CA LEU A 204 12.04 -4.35 10.57
C LEU A 204 13.10 -3.29 10.94
N TYR A 205 12.74 -2.00 10.91
CA TYR A 205 13.64 -0.94 11.34
C TYR A 205 14.02 -1.09 12.82
N ASP A 206 13.03 -1.33 13.70
CA ASP A 206 13.28 -1.50 15.13
C ASP A 206 14.15 -2.74 15.39
N TYR A 207 13.92 -3.85 14.68
CA TYR A 207 14.71 -5.07 14.78
C TYR A 207 16.17 -4.87 14.34
N PHE A 208 16.44 -4.17 13.24
CA PHE A 208 17.80 -3.90 12.79
C PHE A 208 18.58 -2.94 13.69
N ASN A 209 17.89 -2.16 14.53
CA ASN A 209 18.53 -1.26 15.49
C ASN A 209 18.59 -1.83 16.91
N THR A 210 18.09 -3.05 17.15
CA THR A 210 18.30 -3.73 18.43
C THR A 210 19.70 -4.33 18.49
N ASP A 211 20.28 -4.41 19.69
CA ASP A 211 21.68 -4.85 19.94
C ASP A 211 22.00 -6.28 19.46
N LEU A 212 21.00 -7.08 19.10
CA LEU A 212 21.17 -8.41 18.54
C LEU A 212 21.99 -8.44 17.23
N PHE A 213 21.84 -7.42 16.37
CA PHE A 213 22.63 -7.29 15.14
C PHE A 213 23.99 -6.62 15.34
N THR A 214 24.19 -5.88 16.43
CA THR A 214 25.49 -5.30 16.76
C THR A 214 26.47 -6.37 17.25
N LYS A 215 25.98 -7.40 17.94
CA LYS A 215 26.80 -8.50 18.48
C LYS A 215 27.30 -9.49 17.43
N SER A 216 26.59 -9.67 16.31
CA SER A 216 26.96 -10.60 15.24
C SER A 216 27.98 -10.07 14.24
N ARG A 217 28.38 -8.79 14.31
CA ARG A 217 29.41 -8.19 13.43
C ARG A 217 30.79 -8.08 14.05
N GLY A 218 30.97 -8.64 15.23
CA GLY A 218 32.25 -8.67 15.97
C GLY A 218 32.93 -10.04 15.96
N LEU A 219 32.58 -10.94 15.02
CA LEU A 219 33.30 -12.20 14.77
C LEU A 219 33.87 -12.21 13.37
#